data_eb9620e60fa70908b6955af8ac511d4e
#
_entry.id   eb9620e60fa70908b6955af8ac511d4e
#
_cell.length_a   1.000
_cell.length_b   1.000
_cell.length_c   1.000
_cell.angle_alpha   90.00
_cell.angle_beta   90.00
_cell.angle_gamma   90.00
#
_symmetry.space_group_name_H-M   'P 1'
#
loop_
_entity.id
_entity.type
_entity.pdbx_description
1 polymer ?
#
loop_
_entity_poly.entity_id
_entity_poly.type
_entity_poly.pdbx_seq_one_letter_code
_entity_poly.pdbx_strand_id
1 'polypeptide(L)'
;MKTPILGSAYVARSINAANNRMVNLFPEAIPEGGKEPGFLNRAPGLDFLQTVGTGPIRALWAHQTNGSDFFVVSGSGLYKMTGLTATPQLLGTLTTSSGPVSIADNGTQLFLATNPDGFIYNEATNVFAQITDPDFAGAVTVAYLDGYFVFNQPNSQILWVSQLLDGTSVDPLDFASAEGAPDGVVAVISNYRELWVFGTDSVEVWYNIGGADFPLQRIQGAFNEIGCVAAFSIAKLDNGLFWLGTDARGQGIVYRANGYVGIRVSTHAIEYAIAQYGNIADAIAYTYQQEGHAFYVLTFPSGNATWVYDASTQVWHERAGFDGGDFMRHRSNCQCNF
;
A
#
# COMPACT_ATOMS: atom_id res chain seq x y z
N MET A 1 -14.31 -24.53 31.95
CA MET A 1 -13.36 -23.46 31.58
C MET A 1 -13.90 -22.79 30.32
N LYS A 2 -14.30 -21.53 30.37
CA LYS A 2 -14.73 -20.82 29.15
C LYS A 2 -13.48 -20.51 28.33
N THR A 3 -13.39 -21.01 27.11
CA THR A 3 -12.31 -20.68 26.20
C THR A 3 -12.55 -19.24 25.70
N PRO A 4 -11.61 -18.31 25.86
CA PRO A 4 -11.76 -16.98 25.33
C PRO A 4 -11.78 -17.05 23.80
N ILE A 5 -12.94 -16.75 23.20
CA ILE A 5 -13.12 -16.72 21.74
C ILE A 5 -12.60 -15.40 21.16
N LEU A 6 -12.50 -14.38 22.03
CA LEU A 6 -12.06 -13.04 21.66
C LEU A 6 -10.53 -12.92 21.87
N GLY A 7 -9.81 -12.71 20.80
CA GLY A 7 -8.35 -12.54 20.82
C GLY A 7 -7.76 -12.62 19.43
N SER A 8 -6.50 -12.20 19.27
CA SER A 8 -5.79 -12.31 18.00
C SER A 8 -5.69 -13.76 17.53
N ALA A 9 -5.73 -13.97 16.23
CA ALA A 9 -5.36 -15.24 15.64
C ALA A 9 -3.93 -15.61 16.09
N TYR A 10 -3.77 -16.84 16.59
CA TYR A 10 -2.53 -17.31 17.14
C TYR A 10 -2.16 -18.66 16.54
N VAL A 11 -1.24 -18.64 15.57
CA VAL A 11 -0.61 -19.84 15.05
C VAL A 11 0.66 -20.07 15.87
N ALA A 12 0.54 -20.87 16.92
CA ALA A 12 1.60 -21.01 17.91
C ALA A 12 2.77 -21.87 17.39
N ARG A 13 3.98 -21.54 17.85
CA ARG A 13 5.14 -22.46 17.77
C ARG A 13 4.89 -23.75 18.58
N SER A 14 3.99 -23.70 19.55
CA SER A 14 3.59 -24.81 20.39
C SER A 14 2.08 -24.86 20.52
N ILE A 15 1.50 -26.02 20.25
CA ILE A 15 0.06 -26.31 20.45
C ILE A 15 -0.40 -26.11 21.90
N ASN A 16 0.53 -26.09 22.86
CA ASN A 16 0.25 -25.87 24.26
C ASN A 16 0.03 -24.40 24.63
N ALA A 17 0.41 -23.45 23.74
CA ALA A 17 0.31 -22.03 24.06
C ALA A 17 -1.09 -21.47 23.74
N ALA A 18 -1.53 -21.60 22.53
CA ALA A 18 -2.89 -21.32 22.04
C ALA A 18 -2.97 -21.76 20.58
N ASN A 19 -4.15 -22.11 20.12
CA ASN A 19 -4.41 -22.43 18.72
C ASN A 19 -5.75 -21.81 18.30
N ASN A 20 -5.82 -20.48 18.36
CA ASN A 20 -7.01 -19.73 18.04
C ASN A 20 -6.90 -19.21 16.62
N ARG A 21 -7.60 -19.82 15.68
CA ARG A 21 -7.64 -19.40 14.28
C ARG A 21 -8.96 -18.73 13.98
N MET A 22 -8.93 -17.44 13.58
CA MET A 22 -10.09 -16.70 13.10
C MET A 22 -9.93 -16.44 11.60
N VAL A 23 -10.81 -17.03 10.82
CA VAL A 23 -10.83 -16.86 9.35
C VAL A 23 -12.14 -16.21 8.95
N ASN A 24 -12.06 -15.07 8.27
CA ASN A 24 -13.21 -14.28 7.82
C ASN A 24 -14.16 -13.85 8.96
N LEU A 25 -13.62 -13.72 10.16
CA LEU A 25 -14.31 -13.25 11.36
C LEU A 25 -13.42 -12.22 12.06
N PHE A 26 -14.04 -11.24 12.72
CA PHE A 26 -13.35 -10.31 13.59
C PHE A 26 -14.12 -10.10 14.88
N PRO A 27 -13.44 -9.85 16.02
CA PRO A 27 -14.09 -9.67 17.30
C PRO A 27 -14.60 -8.25 17.46
N GLU A 28 -15.78 -8.12 18.05
CA GLU A 28 -16.33 -6.85 18.53
C GLU A 28 -16.50 -6.91 20.03
N ALA A 29 -15.91 -5.96 20.74
CA ALA A 29 -16.04 -5.87 22.19
C ALA A 29 -17.37 -5.18 22.57
N ILE A 30 -18.11 -5.78 23.47
CA ILE A 30 -19.32 -5.16 24.02
C ILE A 30 -18.91 -4.29 25.22
N PRO A 31 -19.36 -3.02 25.27
CA PRO A 31 -19.11 -2.15 26.43
C PRO A 31 -19.62 -2.78 27.74
N GLU A 32 -19.09 -2.30 28.88
CA GLU A 32 -19.50 -2.76 30.20
C GLU A 32 -21.03 -2.77 30.37
N GLY A 33 -21.58 -3.86 30.92
CA GLY A 33 -23.04 -4.05 31.11
C GLY A 33 -23.69 -4.96 30.09
N GLY A 34 -22.97 -5.46 29.09
CA GLY A 34 -23.46 -6.50 28.17
C GLY A 34 -23.56 -7.88 28.83
N LYS A 35 -24.35 -8.77 28.27
CA LYS A 35 -24.48 -10.17 28.75
C LYS A 35 -23.21 -11.00 28.49
N GLU A 36 -22.46 -10.67 27.47
CA GLU A 36 -21.21 -11.30 27.06
C GLU A 36 -20.15 -10.23 26.81
N PRO A 37 -18.85 -10.54 26.92
CA PRO A 37 -17.78 -9.57 26.75
C PRO A 37 -17.59 -9.12 25.29
N GLY A 38 -18.18 -9.83 24.33
CA GLY A 38 -18.12 -9.52 22.91
C GLY A 38 -18.63 -10.67 22.05
N PHE A 39 -18.63 -10.46 20.75
CA PHE A 39 -19.06 -11.44 19.76
C PHE A 39 -18.16 -11.37 18.51
N LEU A 40 -18.35 -12.32 17.59
CA LEU A 40 -17.61 -12.37 16.33
C LEU A 40 -18.52 -11.89 15.20
N ASN A 41 -18.07 -10.86 14.50
CA ASN A 41 -18.66 -10.39 13.26
C ASN A 41 -18.05 -11.08 12.05
N ARG A 42 -18.81 -11.17 10.97
CA ARG A 42 -18.33 -11.68 9.70
C ARG A 42 -17.57 -10.59 8.94
N ALA A 43 -16.44 -10.95 8.39
CA ALA A 43 -15.78 -10.13 7.42
C ALA A 43 -16.61 -10.00 6.13
N PRO A 44 -16.63 -8.84 5.46
CA PRO A 44 -17.35 -8.67 4.20
C PRO A 44 -16.78 -9.59 3.12
N GLY A 45 -17.66 -10.07 2.25
CA GLY A 45 -17.31 -10.78 1.03
C GLY A 45 -16.86 -9.83 -0.08
N LEU A 46 -16.53 -10.40 -1.24
CA LEU A 46 -16.32 -9.67 -2.49
C LEU A 46 -17.42 -10.08 -3.47
N ASP A 47 -18.15 -9.11 -3.98
CA ASP A 47 -19.06 -9.31 -5.07
C ASP A 47 -18.36 -9.07 -6.41
N PHE A 48 -18.62 -9.94 -7.38
CA PHE A 48 -18.10 -9.73 -8.73
C PHE A 48 -18.87 -8.59 -9.39
N LEU A 49 -18.13 -7.56 -9.79
CA LEU A 49 -18.70 -6.42 -10.47
C LEU A 49 -18.70 -6.63 -11.99
N GLN A 50 -17.52 -6.68 -12.58
CA GLN A 50 -17.32 -6.97 -14.00
C GLN A 50 -15.86 -7.31 -14.31
N THR A 51 -15.64 -7.87 -15.50
CA THR A 51 -14.29 -8.13 -16.01
C THR A 51 -13.77 -6.88 -16.73
N VAL A 52 -12.55 -6.45 -16.38
CA VAL A 52 -11.84 -5.37 -17.05
C VAL A 52 -10.55 -5.93 -17.64
N GLY A 53 -10.39 -5.83 -18.95
CA GLY A 53 -9.21 -6.37 -19.63
C GLY A 53 -9.10 -7.89 -19.54
N THR A 54 -7.89 -8.41 -19.73
CA THR A 54 -7.60 -9.86 -19.76
C THR A 54 -6.57 -10.32 -18.72
N GLY A 55 -5.98 -9.40 -18.00
CA GLY A 55 -4.94 -9.71 -17.01
C GLY A 55 -5.42 -9.54 -15.56
N PRO A 56 -4.53 -9.73 -14.59
CA PRO A 56 -4.83 -9.42 -13.20
C PRO A 56 -5.03 -7.92 -13.03
N ILE A 57 -5.91 -7.55 -12.08
CA ILE A 57 -6.04 -6.15 -11.66
C ILE A 57 -4.81 -5.79 -10.82
N ARG A 58 -4.06 -4.77 -11.25
CA ARG A 58 -2.76 -4.36 -10.70
C ARG A 58 -2.82 -3.07 -9.91
N ALA A 59 -3.75 -2.17 -10.29
CA ALA A 59 -4.04 -0.94 -9.57
C ALA A 59 -5.47 -0.49 -9.84
N LEU A 60 -6.03 0.22 -8.88
CA LEU A 60 -7.29 0.96 -8.96
C LEU A 60 -7.03 2.38 -8.49
N TRP A 61 -7.59 3.35 -9.20
CA TRP A 61 -7.49 4.76 -8.82
C TRP A 61 -8.81 5.46 -9.09
N ALA A 62 -9.30 6.21 -8.12
CA ALA A 62 -10.51 7.02 -8.27
C ALA A 62 -10.19 8.47 -7.92
N HIS A 63 -10.67 9.39 -8.74
CA HIS A 63 -10.59 10.81 -8.42
C HIS A 63 -11.49 11.16 -7.24
N GLN A 64 -10.92 11.82 -6.24
CA GLN A 64 -11.69 12.29 -5.09
C GLN A 64 -12.62 13.48 -5.43
N THR A 65 -12.36 14.18 -6.52
CA THR A 65 -13.07 15.41 -6.87
C THR A 65 -14.18 15.25 -7.91
N ASN A 66 -14.13 14.23 -8.75
CA ASN A 66 -15.07 14.00 -9.86
C ASN A 66 -15.86 12.69 -9.76
N GLY A 67 -16.07 12.14 -8.62
CA GLY A 67 -16.99 11.08 -8.18
C GLY A 67 -17.59 10.05 -9.14
N SER A 68 -17.29 10.09 -10.43
CA SER A 68 -17.85 9.19 -11.45
C SER A 68 -16.81 8.41 -12.25
N ASP A 69 -15.57 8.88 -12.30
CA ASP A 69 -14.52 8.26 -13.10
C ASP A 69 -13.51 7.54 -12.24
N PHE A 70 -13.19 6.31 -12.59
CA PHE A 70 -12.10 5.59 -11.97
C PHE A 70 -11.26 4.84 -13.01
N PHE A 71 -10.02 4.59 -12.66
CA PHE A 71 -9.02 3.99 -13.52
C PHE A 71 -8.65 2.61 -13.00
N VAL A 72 -8.49 1.69 -13.94
CA VAL A 72 -8.18 0.28 -13.67
C VAL A 72 -6.97 -0.11 -14.50
N VAL A 73 -5.92 -0.59 -13.85
CA VAL A 73 -4.82 -1.26 -14.55
C VAL A 73 -5.08 -2.76 -14.52
N SER A 74 -5.33 -3.34 -15.70
CA SER A 74 -5.55 -4.78 -15.89
C SER A 74 -4.55 -5.34 -16.89
N GLY A 75 -3.70 -6.27 -16.44
CA GLY A 75 -2.58 -6.74 -17.23
C GLY A 75 -1.70 -5.56 -17.66
N SER A 76 -1.51 -5.38 -18.95
CA SER A 76 -0.79 -4.22 -19.53
C SER A 76 -1.70 -3.04 -19.88
N GLY A 77 -3.02 -3.14 -19.75
CA GLY A 77 -3.96 -2.07 -20.16
C GLY A 77 -4.29 -1.11 -19.02
N LEU A 78 -4.30 0.19 -19.32
CA LEU A 78 -4.96 1.22 -18.49
C LEU A 78 -6.36 1.44 -19.04
N TYR A 79 -7.36 1.30 -18.21
CA TYR A 79 -8.77 1.48 -18.54
C TYR A 79 -9.38 2.60 -17.70
N LYS A 80 -10.30 3.37 -18.32
CA LYS A 80 -11.16 4.34 -17.64
C LYS A 80 -12.59 3.79 -17.59
N MET A 81 -13.26 4.00 -16.48
CA MET A 81 -14.66 3.67 -16.27
C MET A 81 -15.41 4.87 -15.69
N THR A 82 -16.57 5.17 -16.24
CA THR A 82 -17.45 6.25 -15.78
C THR A 82 -18.61 5.62 -15.01
N GLY A 83 -18.32 5.16 -13.80
CA GLY A 83 -19.26 4.42 -12.95
C GLY A 83 -18.99 2.91 -12.94
N LEU A 84 -19.48 2.24 -11.89
CA LEU A 84 -19.17 0.83 -11.59
C LEU A 84 -19.61 -0.17 -12.65
N THR A 85 -20.66 0.14 -13.42
CA THR A 85 -21.22 -0.75 -14.45
C THR A 85 -20.95 -0.27 -15.88
N ALA A 86 -20.17 0.83 -16.04
CA ALA A 86 -19.84 1.34 -17.36
C ALA A 86 -18.89 0.40 -18.11
N THR A 87 -18.96 0.42 -19.44
CA THR A 87 -18.03 -0.32 -20.28
C THR A 87 -16.61 0.23 -20.12
N PRO A 88 -15.61 -0.61 -19.77
CA PRO A 88 -14.23 -0.16 -19.63
C PRO A 88 -13.69 0.37 -20.96
N GLN A 89 -13.17 1.59 -20.97
CA GLN A 89 -12.51 2.21 -22.11
C GLN A 89 -10.99 2.04 -21.96
N LEU A 90 -10.36 1.35 -22.91
CA LEU A 90 -8.91 1.25 -22.98
C LEU A 90 -8.31 2.61 -23.34
N LEU A 91 -7.43 3.14 -22.50
CA LEU A 91 -6.71 4.41 -22.72
C LEU A 91 -5.33 4.17 -23.36
N GLY A 92 -4.66 3.09 -23.00
CA GLY A 92 -3.35 2.76 -23.55
C GLY A 92 -2.74 1.52 -22.90
N THR A 93 -1.51 1.22 -23.30
CA THR A 93 -0.81 -0.01 -22.91
C THR A 93 0.51 0.31 -22.22
N LEU A 94 0.72 -0.34 -21.08
CA LEU A 94 1.97 -0.31 -20.30
C LEU A 94 2.98 -1.31 -20.88
N THR A 95 4.24 -1.14 -20.62
CA THR A 95 5.33 -2.06 -20.99
C THR A 95 5.33 -3.35 -20.17
N THR A 96 4.77 -3.30 -18.95
CA THR A 96 4.68 -4.45 -18.03
C THR A 96 3.25 -4.99 -17.96
N SER A 97 3.08 -6.30 -17.73
CA SER A 97 1.76 -6.96 -17.60
C SER A 97 1.51 -7.59 -16.23
N SER A 98 2.49 -7.54 -15.33
CA SER A 98 2.42 -8.15 -13.99
C SER A 98 3.05 -7.25 -12.94
N GLY A 99 2.83 -7.56 -11.68
CA GLY A 99 3.25 -6.74 -10.54
C GLY A 99 2.33 -5.56 -10.28
N PRO A 100 2.37 -4.94 -9.09
CA PRO A 100 1.60 -3.75 -8.76
C PRO A 100 2.01 -2.53 -9.59
N VAL A 101 1.13 -1.54 -9.68
CA VAL A 101 1.39 -0.24 -10.31
C VAL A 101 1.10 0.84 -9.29
N SER A 102 2.04 1.75 -9.11
CA SER A 102 1.83 2.93 -8.27
C SER A 102 1.23 4.06 -9.10
N ILE A 103 0.19 4.71 -8.57
CA ILE A 103 -0.51 5.79 -9.25
C ILE A 103 -0.60 7.00 -8.33
N ALA A 104 -0.35 8.18 -8.89
CA ALA A 104 -0.63 9.46 -8.27
C ALA A 104 -1.25 10.41 -9.31
N ASP A 105 -2.06 11.37 -8.87
CA ASP A 105 -2.65 12.39 -9.75
C ASP A 105 -2.46 13.80 -9.21
N ASN A 106 -2.45 14.78 -10.11
CA ASN A 106 -2.44 16.20 -9.83
C ASN A 106 -3.78 16.90 -10.19
N GLY A 107 -4.82 16.12 -10.49
CA GLY A 107 -6.13 16.58 -10.94
C GLY A 107 -6.25 16.77 -12.46
N THR A 108 -5.18 16.68 -13.23
CA THR A 108 -5.16 16.77 -14.70
C THR A 108 -4.32 15.68 -15.35
N GLN A 109 -3.36 15.17 -14.64
CA GLN A 109 -2.45 14.10 -15.07
C GLN A 109 -2.46 12.96 -14.05
N LEU A 110 -2.58 11.73 -14.54
CA LEU A 110 -2.24 10.53 -13.76
C LEU A 110 -0.83 10.10 -14.11
N PHE A 111 0.02 10.00 -13.11
CA PHE A 111 1.34 9.36 -13.24
C PHE A 111 1.22 7.89 -12.81
N LEU A 112 1.64 6.97 -13.67
CA LEU A 112 1.71 5.53 -13.40
C LEU A 112 3.17 5.08 -13.39
N ALA A 113 3.66 4.59 -12.25
CA ALA A 113 4.98 3.99 -12.13
C ALA A 113 4.85 2.45 -12.20
N THR A 114 5.55 1.83 -13.14
CA THR A 114 5.46 0.39 -13.43
C THR A 114 6.77 -0.37 -13.20
N ASN A 115 7.76 0.28 -12.63
CA ASN A 115 9.11 -0.23 -12.35
C ASN A 115 9.74 -0.99 -13.53
N PRO A 116 10.64 -0.38 -14.34
CA PRO A 116 11.16 0.97 -14.12
C PRO A 116 10.39 2.10 -14.82
N ASP A 117 9.51 1.80 -15.78
CA ASP A 117 8.92 2.79 -16.64
C ASP A 117 7.87 3.66 -15.94
N GLY A 118 7.75 4.90 -16.40
CA GLY A 118 6.71 5.86 -16.04
C GLY A 118 5.81 6.18 -17.22
N PHE A 119 4.53 6.38 -16.95
CA PHE A 119 3.53 6.78 -17.93
C PHE A 119 2.70 7.94 -17.39
N ILE A 120 2.27 8.82 -18.29
CA ILE A 120 1.32 9.90 -17.99
C ILE A 120 0.06 9.71 -18.81
N TYR A 121 -1.08 9.76 -18.14
CA TYR A 121 -2.36 10.00 -18.80
C TYR A 121 -2.81 11.43 -18.51
N ASN A 122 -2.93 12.23 -19.55
CA ASN A 122 -3.44 13.60 -19.44
C ASN A 122 -4.95 13.59 -19.73
N GLU A 123 -5.75 13.93 -18.74
CA GLU A 123 -7.21 13.84 -18.83
C GLU A 123 -7.82 14.94 -19.68
N ALA A 124 -7.19 16.12 -19.73
CA ALA A 124 -7.70 17.24 -20.54
C ALA A 124 -7.55 16.96 -22.04
N THR A 125 -6.48 16.26 -22.44
CA THR A 125 -6.19 15.91 -23.84
C THR A 125 -6.56 14.49 -24.21
N ASN A 126 -6.88 13.65 -23.23
CA ASN A 126 -7.07 12.19 -23.37
C ASN A 126 -5.86 11.48 -24.01
N VAL A 127 -4.65 11.94 -23.76
CA VAL A 127 -3.41 11.35 -24.27
C VAL A 127 -2.76 10.51 -23.17
N PHE A 128 -2.47 9.26 -23.51
CA PHE A 128 -1.67 8.35 -22.70
C PHE A 128 -0.33 8.12 -23.37
N ALA A 129 0.76 8.38 -22.68
CA ALA A 129 2.12 8.24 -23.22
C ALA A 129 3.11 7.80 -22.14
N GLN A 130 4.14 7.06 -22.57
CA GLN A 130 5.31 6.78 -21.75
C GLN A 130 6.13 8.06 -21.58
N ILE A 131 6.72 8.25 -20.41
CA ILE A 131 7.68 9.32 -20.17
C ILE A 131 8.96 8.98 -20.95
N THR A 132 9.31 9.83 -21.90
CA THR A 132 10.48 9.67 -22.78
C THR A 132 11.52 10.75 -22.56
N ASP A 133 11.37 11.54 -21.52
CA ASP A 133 12.35 12.53 -21.10
C ASP A 133 13.70 11.81 -20.83
N PRO A 134 14.81 12.27 -21.43
CA PRO A 134 16.14 11.61 -21.31
C PRO A 134 16.66 11.61 -19.87
N ASP A 135 16.18 12.51 -19.03
CA ASP A 135 16.58 12.64 -17.63
C ASP A 135 15.70 11.81 -16.69
N PHE A 136 14.63 11.18 -17.20
CA PHE A 136 13.78 10.28 -16.42
C PHE A 136 14.52 8.96 -16.12
N ALA A 137 14.98 8.82 -14.88
CA ALA A 137 15.78 7.66 -14.43
C ALA A 137 14.93 6.41 -14.05
N GLY A 138 13.62 6.44 -14.29
CA GLY A 138 12.69 5.38 -13.90
C GLY A 138 12.03 5.62 -12.55
N ALA A 139 10.89 4.94 -12.31
CA ALA A 139 10.12 5.07 -11.08
C ALA A 139 9.63 3.71 -10.56
N VAL A 140 9.76 3.47 -9.24
CA VAL A 140 9.18 2.31 -8.55
C VAL A 140 7.82 2.66 -7.96
N THR A 141 7.77 3.74 -7.19
CA THR A 141 6.54 4.32 -6.65
C THR A 141 6.51 5.81 -6.91
N VAL A 142 5.33 6.38 -6.91
CA VAL A 142 5.11 7.81 -7.12
C VAL A 142 4.13 8.35 -6.08
N ALA A 143 4.39 9.59 -5.65
CA ALA A 143 3.51 10.37 -4.80
C ALA A 143 3.32 11.76 -5.40
N TYR A 144 2.19 12.41 -5.12
CA TYR A 144 1.98 13.81 -5.49
C TYR A 144 2.02 14.68 -4.24
N LEU A 145 2.81 15.76 -4.29
CA LEU A 145 2.97 16.68 -3.18
C LEU A 145 3.22 18.10 -3.69
N ASP A 146 2.35 19.03 -3.30
CA ASP A 146 2.49 20.48 -3.54
C ASP A 146 2.87 20.88 -4.99
N GLY A 147 2.29 20.21 -5.96
CA GLY A 147 2.51 20.52 -7.38
C GLY A 147 3.52 19.62 -8.09
N TYR A 148 4.22 18.77 -7.38
CA TYR A 148 5.24 17.88 -7.93
C TYR A 148 4.83 16.40 -7.82
N PHE A 149 5.11 15.64 -8.86
CA PHE A 149 5.21 14.19 -8.74
C PHE A 149 6.59 13.85 -8.20
N VAL A 150 6.61 13.16 -7.07
CA VAL A 150 7.85 12.70 -6.43
C VAL A 150 7.93 11.20 -6.56
N PHE A 151 9.06 10.69 -7.04
CA PHE A 151 9.23 9.26 -7.28
C PHE A 151 10.64 8.80 -6.91
N ASN A 152 10.77 7.53 -6.57
CA ASN A 152 12.06 6.93 -6.27
C ASN A 152 12.62 6.16 -7.48
N GLN A 153 13.90 6.40 -7.74
CA GLN A 153 14.65 5.69 -8.79
C GLN A 153 14.86 4.21 -8.40
N PRO A 154 14.67 3.26 -9.33
CA PRO A 154 14.92 1.84 -9.07
C PRO A 154 16.35 1.55 -8.60
N ASN A 155 16.44 0.67 -7.57
CA ASN A 155 17.75 0.21 -7.02
C ASN A 155 18.69 1.34 -6.58
N SER A 156 18.17 2.42 -6.06
CA SER A 156 18.92 3.64 -5.72
C SER A 156 18.41 4.25 -4.42
N GLN A 157 19.16 5.17 -3.87
CA GLN A 157 18.71 6.05 -2.78
C GLN A 157 18.21 7.41 -3.28
N ILE A 158 18.03 7.57 -4.60
CA ILE A 158 17.72 8.86 -5.23
C ILE A 158 16.19 9.02 -5.35
N LEU A 159 15.75 10.22 -4.98
CA LEU A 159 14.40 10.75 -5.17
C LEU A 159 14.46 11.80 -6.28
N TRP A 160 13.48 11.76 -7.15
CA TRP A 160 13.29 12.73 -8.23
C TRP A 160 11.98 13.48 -8.05
N VAL A 161 11.91 14.69 -8.54
CA VAL A 161 10.66 15.43 -8.71
C VAL A 161 10.47 15.77 -10.19
N SER A 162 9.19 15.80 -10.60
CA SER A 162 8.80 16.30 -11.91
C SER A 162 8.91 17.81 -11.98
N GLN A 163 8.77 18.38 -13.17
CA GLN A 163 8.48 19.81 -13.30
C GLN A 163 7.14 20.15 -12.61
N LEU A 164 6.99 21.41 -12.19
CA LEU A 164 5.81 21.88 -11.49
C LEU A 164 4.54 21.65 -12.33
N LEU A 165 3.59 20.88 -11.80
CA LEU A 165 2.32 20.50 -12.44
C LEU A 165 2.47 19.70 -13.74
N ASP A 166 3.66 19.25 -14.10
CA ASP A 166 3.91 18.46 -15.30
C ASP A 166 4.75 17.21 -15.02
N GLY A 167 4.11 16.05 -15.04
CA GLY A 167 4.74 14.75 -14.84
C GLY A 167 5.48 14.21 -16.07
N THR A 168 5.44 14.89 -17.21
CA THR A 168 6.08 14.42 -18.45
C THR A 168 7.55 14.82 -18.56
N SER A 169 8.00 15.76 -17.73
CA SER A 169 9.35 16.31 -17.78
C SER A 169 10.02 16.32 -16.42
N VAL A 170 11.33 16.10 -16.42
CA VAL A 170 12.21 16.07 -15.26
C VAL A 170 13.44 16.93 -15.56
N ASP A 171 13.89 17.73 -14.61
CA ASP A 171 15.18 18.42 -14.74
C ASP A 171 16.29 17.53 -14.16
N PRO A 172 17.44 17.38 -14.82
CA PRO A 172 18.55 16.56 -14.36
C PRO A 172 19.15 17.01 -13.01
N LEU A 173 18.81 18.19 -12.52
CA LEU A 173 19.24 18.73 -11.23
C LEU A 173 18.19 18.59 -10.13
N ASP A 174 16.95 18.23 -10.49
CA ASP A 174 15.81 18.16 -9.56
C ASP A 174 15.74 16.80 -8.84
N PHE A 175 16.85 16.42 -8.19
CA PHE A 175 16.93 15.19 -7.40
C PHE A 175 17.55 15.41 -6.02
N ALA A 176 17.28 14.48 -5.11
CA ALA A 176 17.96 14.40 -3.82
C ALA A 176 18.27 12.95 -3.45
N SER A 177 19.27 12.79 -2.60
CA SER A 177 19.62 11.50 -2.02
C SER A 177 19.03 11.36 -0.60
N ALA A 178 18.40 10.23 -0.31
CA ALA A 178 17.99 9.87 1.04
C ALA A 178 19.22 9.40 1.83
N GLU A 179 19.89 10.32 2.51
CA GLU A 179 21.22 10.11 3.13
C GLU A 179 21.15 9.86 4.65
N GLY A 180 19.98 9.65 5.23
CA GLY A 180 19.85 9.34 6.66
C GLY A 180 20.49 8.00 7.02
N ALA A 181 20.42 7.05 6.10
CA ALA A 181 21.15 5.79 6.11
C ALA A 181 21.66 5.49 4.69
N PRO A 182 22.75 4.71 4.55
CA PRO A 182 23.26 4.28 3.24
C PRO A 182 22.44 3.09 2.69
N ASP A 183 21.12 3.26 2.56
CA ASP A 183 20.20 2.21 2.13
C ASP A 183 19.39 2.63 0.89
N GLY A 184 18.93 1.64 0.12
CA GLY A 184 18.14 1.89 -1.09
C GLY A 184 16.70 2.27 -0.76
N VAL A 185 16.14 3.25 -1.48
CA VAL A 185 14.74 3.64 -1.32
C VAL A 185 13.82 2.60 -1.95
N VAL A 186 12.93 2.04 -1.14
CA VAL A 186 11.94 1.04 -1.52
C VAL A 186 10.68 1.70 -2.05
N ALA A 187 10.19 2.74 -1.37
CA ALA A 187 8.96 3.42 -1.74
C ALA A 187 8.87 4.85 -1.21
N VAL A 188 8.02 5.64 -1.86
CA VAL A 188 7.60 6.97 -1.40
C VAL A 188 6.08 7.03 -1.29
N ILE A 189 5.58 7.78 -0.30
CA ILE A 189 4.16 8.07 -0.14
C ILE A 189 3.97 9.45 0.47
N SER A 190 3.03 10.22 -0.06
CA SER A 190 2.62 11.49 0.58
C SER A 190 1.65 11.23 1.72
N ASN A 191 1.82 11.89 2.86
CA ASN A 191 0.90 11.86 3.98
C ASN A 191 0.83 13.22 4.66
N TYR A 192 -0.33 13.89 4.71
CA TYR A 192 -0.53 15.22 5.30
C TYR A 192 0.46 16.30 4.84
N ARG A 193 0.73 16.42 3.54
CA ARG A 193 1.72 17.35 2.98
C ARG A 193 3.17 17.07 3.40
N GLU A 194 3.46 15.86 3.82
CA GLU A 194 4.79 15.34 4.04
C GLU A 194 5.03 14.16 3.11
N LEU A 195 6.27 14.00 2.66
CA LEU A 195 6.72 12.84 1.92
C LEU A 195 7.41 11.87 2.87
N TRP A 196 6.88 10.67 2.98
CA TRP A 196 7.52 9.59 3.69
C TRP A 196 8.33 8.76 2.70
N VAL A 197 9.61 8.62 2.99
CA VAL A 197 10.61 7.91 2.18
C VAL A 197 11.01 6.66 2.94
N PHE A 198 10.67 5.51 2.38
CA PHE A 198 10.93 4.21 2.97
C PHE A 198 12.14 3.59 2.30
N GLY A 199 13.22 3.40 3.06
CA GLY A 199 14.40 2.64 2.65
C GLY A 199 14.32 1.18 3.07
N THR A 200 15.36 0.41 2.74
CA THR A 200 15.47 -1.00 3.15
C THR A 200 15.67 -1.16 4.64
N ASP A 201 16.32 -0.21 5.29
CA ASP A 201 16.69 -0.24 6.71
C ASP A 201 16.23 0.97 7.50
N SER A 202 15.72 2.01 6.81
CA SER A 202 15.31 3.27 7.44
C SER A 202 14.04 3.87 6.85
N VAL A 203 13.45 4.81 7.58
CA VAL A 203 12.37 5.68 7.09
C VAL A 203 12.70 7.12 7.43
N GLU A 204 12.61 7.99 6.44
CA GLU A 204 12.78 9.43 6.56
C GLU A 204 11.49 10.17 6.19
N VAL A 205 11.29 11.36 6.77
CA VAL A 205 10.16 12.22 6.41
C VAL A 205 10.68 13.56 5.89
N TRP A 206 10.13 13.99 4.78
CA TRP A 206 10.50 15.20 4.06
C TRP A 206 9.29 16.13 3.92
N TYR A 207 9.53 17.42 3.78
CA TYR A 207 8.50 18.43 3.56
C TYR A 207 8.96 19.45 2.52
N ASN A 208 8.00 20.16 1.93
CA ASN A 208 8.28 21.16 0.92
C ASN A 208 8.74 22.48 1.56
N ILE A 209 9.91 22.95 1.17
CA ILE A 209 10.49 24.23 1.59
C ILE A 209 10.52 25.27 0.46
N GLY A 210 10.11 24.91 -0.76
CA GLY A 210 10.17 25.76 -1.93
C GLY A 210 11.59 26.00 -2.45
N GLY A 211 12.48 25.00 -2.33
CA GLY A 211 13.83 25.04 -2.92
C GLY A 211 13.79 25.25 -4.42
N ALA A 212 14.83 25.89 -4.98
CA ALA A 212 14.86 26.26 -6.41
C ALA A 212 15.06 25.04 -7.32
N ASP A 213 15.96 24.14 -6.94
CA ASP A 213 16.26 22.93 -7.70
C ASP A 213 15.42 21.76 -7.16
N PHE A 214 15.71 21.28 -5.95
CA PHE A 214 14.90 20.26 -5.28
C PHE A 214 14.03 20.91 -4.19
N PRO A 215 12.67 20.84 -4.29
CA PRO A 215 11.80 21.61 -3.40
C PRO A 215 11.64 21.03 -2.00
N LEU A 216 12.05 19.78 -1.77
CA LEU A 216 11.83 19.07 -0.52
C LEU A 216 13.08 19.03 0.36
N GLN A 217 12.87 19.03 1.68
CA GLN A 217 13.94 18.89 2.67
C GLN A 217 13.52 17.90 3.76
N ARG A 218 14.49 17.11 4.24
CA ARG A 218 14.26 16.17 5.35
C ARG A 218 13.93 16.90 6.64
N ILE A 219 12.94 16.42 7.37
CA ILE A 219 12.61 16.87 8.72
C ILE A 219 13.66 16.33 9.68
N GLN A 220 14.36 17.23 10.37
CA GLN A 220 15.34 16.83 11.39
C GLN A 220 14.63 16.12 12.55
N GLY A 221 15.12 14.93 12.92
CA GLY A 221 14.53 14.12 13.98
C GLY A 221 13.38 13.20 13.53
N ALA A 222 12.90 13.31 12.29
CA ALA A 222 11.95 12.41 11.70
C ALA A 222 12.67 11.27 10.94
N PHE A 223 13.44 10.49 11.67
CA PHE A 223 14.22 9.36 11.16
C PHE A 223 14.00 8.13 12.03
N ASN A 224 13.77 6.99 11.41
CA ASN A 224 13.61 5.70 12.06
C ASN A 224 14.58 4.68 11.49
N GLU A 225 15.21 3.88 12.35
CA GLU A 225 15.98 2.69 11.98
C GLU A 225 15.03 1.48 11.80
N ILE A 226 14.01 1.67 10.99
CA ILE A 226 12.99 0.67 10.65
C ILE A 226 12.77 0.77 9.16
N GLY A 227 13.22 -0.25 8.41
CA GLY A 227 13.06 -0.29 6.97
C GLY A 227 11.70 -0.81 6.50
N CYS A 228 11.53 -0.84 5.19
CA CYS A 228 10.40 -1.43 4.50
C CYS A 228 10.85 -2.60 3.61
N VAL A 229 10.14 -3.72 3.69
CA VAL A 229 10.47 -4.93 2.90
C VAL A 229 9.69 -4.95 1.59
N ALA A 230 8.48 -4.40 1.56
CA ALA A 230 7.57 -4.48 0.44
C ALA A 230 6.95 -3.11 0.14
N ALA A 231 7.28 -2.54 -1.01
CA ALA A 231 6.83 -1.19 -1.42
C ALA A 231 5.30 -1.03 -1.37
N PHE A 232 4.56 -2.04 -1.77
CA PHE A 232 3.10 -2.02 -1.83
C PHE A 232 2.40 -2.51 -0.56
N SER A 233 3.16 -2.76 0.51
CA SER A 233 2.61 -3.01 1.85
C SER A 233 2.24 -1.73 2.59
N ILE A 234 2.66 -0.56 2.09
CA ILE A 234 2.43 0.73 2.75
C ILE A 234 1.00 1.17 2.48
N ALA A 235 0.25 1.46 3.54
CA ALA A 235 -1.13 1.93 3.42
C ALA A 235 -1.49 2.93 4.52
N LYS A 236 -2.38 3.88 4.18
CA LYS A 236 -2.88 4.90 5.10
C LYS A 236 -4.09 4.37 5.87
N LEU A 237 -4.08 4.47 7.18
CA LEU A 237 -5.20 4.12 8.03
C LEU A 237 -5.14 4.90 9.33
N ASP A 238 -6.28 5.35 9.82
CA ASP A 238 -6.45 5.92 11.16
C ASP A 238 -5.38 7.00 11.47
N ASN A 239 -5.28 7.99 10.59
CA ASN A 239 -4.32 9.09 10.64
C ASN A 239 -2.83 8.68 10.71
N GLY A 240 -2.49 7.49 10.25
CA GLY A 240 -1.13 6.99 10.23
C GLY A 240 -0.82 6.17 9.00
N LEU A 241 0.41 5.69 8.94
CA LEU A 241 0.89 4.77 7.92
C LEU A 241 1.14 3.40 8.56
N PHE A 242 0.82 2.35 7.83
CA PHE A 242 1.16 0.97 8.17
C PHE A 242 2.07 0.40 7.09
N TRP A 243 3.04 -0.44 7.46
CA TRP A 243 3.93 -1.11 6.50
C TRP A 243 4.50 -2.41 7.04
N LEU A 244 4.90 -3.27 6.14
CA LEU A 244 5.68 -4.46 6.43
C LEU A 244 7.17 -4.07 6.45
N GLY A 245 7.78 -4.16 7.61
CA GLY A 245 9.12 -3.63 7.83
C GLY A 245 10.13 -4.67 8.26
N THR A 246 11.33 -4.14 8.45
CA THR A 246 12.49 -4.83 9.01
C THR A 246 13.16 -3.93 10.04
N ASP A 247 13.75 -4.51 11.05
CA ASP A 247 14.61 -3.84 12.00
C ASP A 247 15.73 -4.79 12.48
N ALA A 248 16.52 -4.37 13.46
CA ALA A 248 17.59 -5.19 14.05
C ALA A 248 17.12 -6.54 14.61
N ARG A 249 15.82 -6.75 14.83
CA ARG A 249 15.21 -8.01 15.32
C ARG A 249 14.85 -8.98 14.20
N GLY A 250 14.75 -8.51 12.95
CA GLY A 250 14.44 -9.29 11.77
C GLY A 250 13.46 -8.64 10.81
N GLN A 251 13.08 -9.40 9.79
CA GLN A 251 12.11 -9.00 8.76
C GLN A 251 10.71 -9.55 9.06
N GLY A 252 9.73 -8.99 8.39
CA GLY A 252 8.34 -9.45 8.49
C GLY A 252 7.62 -8.95 9.74
N ILE A 253 8.03 -7.81 10.25
CA ILE A 253 7.40 -7.10 11.36
C ILE A 253 6.49 -6.03 10.79
N VAL A 254 5.25 -5.95 11.26
CA VAL A 254 4.32 -4.90 10.82
C VAL A 254 4.38 -3.73 11.80
N TYR A 255 4.56 -2.54 11.23
CA TYR A 255 4.63 -1.28 11.97
C TYR A 255 3.46 -0.36 11.63
N ARG A 256 3.15 0.51 12.59
CA ARG A 256 2.29 1.67 12.43
C ARG A 256 3.07 2.93 12.81
N ALA A 257 2.94 3.98 12.03
CA ALA A 257 3.46 5.30 12.41
C ALA A 257 2.62 5.90 13.55
N ASN A 258 3.31 6.42 14.57
CA ASN A 258 2.74 7.26 15.62
C ASN A 258 3.60 8.54 15.71
N GLY A 259 3.11 9.63 15.13
CA GLY A 259 3.98 10.71 14.74
C GLY A 259 5.03 10.18 13.75
N TYR A 260 6.30 10.48 13.98
CA TYR A 260 7.41 10.02 13.13
C TYR A 260 8.06 8.71 13.61
N VAL A 261 7.50 8.05 14.63
CA VAL A 261 8.07 6.82 15.19
C VAL A 261 7.25 5.60 14.76
N GLY A 262 7.92 4.56 14.28
CA GLY A 262 7.30 3.29 13.97
C GLY A 262 7.04 2.46 15.24
N ILE A 263 5.76 2.11 15.47
CA ILE A 263 5.35 1.23 16.56
C ILE A 263 4.99 -0.13 15.98
N ARG A 264 5.60 -1.20 16.53
CA ARG A 264 5.29 -2.57 16.16
C ARG A 264 3.85 -2.92 16.55
N VAL A 265 3.07 -3.40 15.60
CA VAL A 265 1.69 -3.86 15.77
C VAL A 265 1.51 -5.35 15.51
N SER A 266 2.50 -6.00 14.87
CA SER A 266 2.49 -7.45 14.70
C SER A 266 2.76 -8.16 16.02
N THR A 267 2.13 -9.31 16.20
CA THR A 267 2.42 -10.23 17.31
C THR A 267 3.47 -11.26 16.88
N HIS A 268 4.14 -11.88 17.85
CA HIS A 268 5.09 -12.95 17.56
C HIS A 268 4.49 -14.11 16.75
N ALA A 269 3.19 -14.37 16.90
CA ALA A 269 2.50 -15.39 16.13
C ALA A 269 2.38 -15.03 14.65
N ILE A 270 2.02 -13.77 14.36
CA ILE A 270 1.92 -13.25 12.99
C ILE A 270 3.31 -13.22 12.33
N GLU A 271 4.32 -12.75 13.02
CA GLU A 271 5.71 -12.74 12.52
C GLU A 271 6.25 -14.15 12.25
N TYR A 272 5.92 -15.10 13.13
CA TYR A 272 6.25 -16.49 12.90
C TYR A 272 5.57 -17.06 11.65
N ALA A 273 4.30 -16.72 11.41
CA ALA A 273 3.59 -17.10 10.20
C ALA A 273 4.23 -16.46 8.95
N ILE A 274 4.53 -15.16 9.00
CA ILE A 274 5.18 -14.43 7.90
C ILE A 274 6.58 -15.03 7.61
N ALA A 275 7.33 -15.41 8.62
CA ALA A 275 8.67 -16.02 8.46
C ALA A 275 8.65 -17.38 7.74
N GLN A 276 7.48 -18.03 7.60
CA GLN A 276 7.35 -19.28 6.84
C GLN A 276 7.16 -19.00 5.32
N TYR A 277 6.89 -17.77 4.91
CA TYR A 277 6.70 -17.44 3.49
C TYR A 277 8.07 -17.29 2.81
N GLY A 278 8.22 -17.91 1.65
CA GLY A 278 9.49 -17.90 0.91
C GLY A 278 9.85 -16.52 0.33
N ASN A 279 8.85 -15.68 0.08
CA ASN A 279 9.01 -14.29 -0.37
C ASN A 279 7.97 -13.42 0.34
N ILE A 280 8.40 -12.31 0.91
CA ILE A 280 7.54 -11.31 1.55
C ILE A 280 7.63 -9.94 0.90
N ALA A 281 8.57 -9.75 -0.04
CA ALA A 281 8.73 -8.49 -0.76
C ALA A 281 7.60 -8.23 -1.78
N ASP A 282 6.83 -9.26 -2.14
CA ASP A 282 5.65 -9.17 -2.98
C ASP A 282 4.37 -8.82 -2.21
N ALA A 283 4.48 -8.57 -0.90
CA ALA A 283 3.33 -8.23 -0.09
C ALA A 283 2.65 -6.94 -0.57
N ILE A 284 1.32 -6.99 -0.61
CA ILE A 284 0.46 -5.87 -0.98
C ILE A 284 -0.53 -5.59 0.14
N ALA A 285 -0.86 -4.31 0.33
CA ALA A 285 -1.81 -3.91 1.35
C ALA A 285 -2.82 -2.89 0.84
N TYR A 286 -3.96 -2.88 1.48
CA TYR A 286 -4.96 -1.83 1.37
C TYR A 286 -5.70 -1.68 2.71
N THR A 287 -6.49 -0.64 2.83
CA THR A 287 -7.21 -0.32 4.06
C THR A 287 -8.67 0.00 3.77
N TYR A 288 -9.55 -0.33 4.70
CA TYR A 288 -10.96 0.06 4.63
C TYR A 288 -11.51 0.21 6.04
N GLN A 289 -12.65 0.89 6.14
CA GLN A 289 -13.38 1.06 7.38
C GLN A 289 -14.79 0.46 7.24
N GLN A 290 -15.26 -0.18 8.29
CA GLN A 290 -16.59 -0.75 8.36
C GLN A 290 -17.07 -0.82 9.80
N GLU A 291 -18.30 -0.35 10.06
CA GLU A 291 -18.99 -0.50 11.36
C GLU A 291 -18.15 -0.05 12.57
N GLY A 292 -17.38 1.03 12.41
CA GLY A 292 -16.51 1.56 13.47
C GLY A 292 -15.15 0.87 13.60
N HIS A 293 -14.87 -0.13 12.79
CA HIS A 293 -13.58 -0.78 12.69
C HIS A 293 -12.75 -0.21 11.53
N ALA A 294 -11.43 -0.20 11.71
CA ALA A 294 -10.47 0.24 10.70
C ALA A 294 -9.47 -0.88 10.44
N PHE A 295 -9.46 -1.38 9.21
CA PHE A 295 -8.73 -2.58 8.83
C PHE A 295 -7.55 -2.28 7.91
N TYR A 296 -6.36 -2.77 8.29
CA TYR A 296 -5.20 -2.89 7.44
C TYR A 296 -5.11 -4.34 6.93
N VAL A 297 -5.31 -4.53 5.63
CA VAL A 297 -5.31 -5.84 4.97
C VAL A 297 -3.97 -6.04 4.29
N LEU A 298 -3.23 -7.06 4.72
CA LEU A 298 -1.89 -7.40 4.22
C LEU A 298 -1.93 -8.77 3.58
N THR A 299 -1.74 -8.82 2.27
CA THR A 299 -1.75 -10.05 1.47
C THR A 299 -0.34 -10.40 1.01
N PHE A 300 0.01 -11.66 1.13
CA PHE A 300 1.25 -12.26 0.64
C PHE A 300 0.93 -13.18 -0.55
N PRO A 301 1.06 -12.68 -1.80
CA PRO A 301 0.71 -13.46 -2.99
C PRO A 301 1.48 -14.78 -3.07
N SER A 302 2.80 -14.76 -2.90
CA SER A 302 3.63 -15.98 -2.92
C SER A 302 3.44 -16.86 -1.70
N GLY A 303 3.09 -16.27 -0.54
CA GLY A 303 2.78 -16.98 0.70
C GLY A 303 1.36 -17.54 0.75
N ASN A 304 0.52 -17.24 -0.26
CA ASN A 304 -0.89 -17.62 -0.33
C ASN A 304 -1.68 -17.33 0.95
N ALA A 305 -1.45 -16.18 1.57
CA ALA A 305 -2.03 -15.81 2.85
C ALA A 305 -2.46 -14.35 2.88
N THR A 306 -3.47 -14.03 3.69
CA THR A 306 -3.89 -12.65 3.96
C THR A 306 -4.16 -12.49 5.45
N TRP A 307 -3.48 -11.54 6.04
CA TRP A 307 -3.64 -11.11 7.42
C TRP A 307 -4.32 -9.76 7.48
N VAL A 308 -5.15 -9.57 8.48
CA VAL A 308 -5.86 -8.31 8.71
C VAL A 308 -5.65 -7.85 10.13
N TYR A 309 -5.18 -6.63 10.27
CA TYR A 309 -5.11 -5.93 11.55
C TYR A 309 -6.30 -4.99 11.70
N ASP A 310 -7.05 -5.16 12.74
CA ASP A 310 -8.09 -4.23 13.15
C ASP A 310 -7.50 -3.21 14.11
N ALA A 311 -7.38 -1.97 13.65
CA ALA A 311 -6.80 -0.88 14.45
C ALA A 311 -7.67 -0.50 15.66
N SER A 312 -8.98 -0.76 15.60
CA SER A 312 -9.94 -0.43 16.66
C SER A 312 -9.82 -1.38 17.84
N THR A 313 -9.66 -2.68 17.58
CA THR A 313 -9.54 -3.73 18.60
C THR A 313 -8.10 -4.17 18.85
N GLN A 314 -7.16 -3.76 17.97
CA GLN A 314 -5.75 -4.17 17.98
C GLN A 314 -5.56 -5.69 17.84
N VAL A 315 -6.45 -6.34 17.11
CA VAL A 315 -6.49 -7.79 16.95
C VAL A 315 -6.17 -8.18 15.51
N TRP A 316 -5.40 -9.25 15.34
CA TRP A 316 -5.10 -9.88 14.05
C TRP A 316 -6.05 -11.02 13.74
N HIS A 317 -6.52 -11.10 12.51
CA HIS A 317 -7.31 -12.22 11.98
C HIS A 317 -6.94 -12.52 10.53
N GLU A 318 -7.38 -13.69 10.03
CA GLU A 318 -7.13 -14.10 8.65
C GLU A 318 -8.31 -13.71 7.75
N ARG A 319 -8.00 -13.36 6.50
CA ARG A 319 -8.95 -13.32 5.39
C ARG A 319 -8.59 -14.39 4.38
N ALA A 320 -9.55 -15.18 3.98
CA ALA A 320 -9.31 -16.25 3.03
C ALA A 320 -10.49 -16.43 2.06
N GLY A 321 -10.17 -16.76 0.80
CA GLY A 321 -11.07 -17.46 -0.07
C GLY A 321 -11.06 -18.95 0.24
N PHE A 322 -12.03 -19.69 -0.29
CA PHE A 322 -12.09 -21.14 -0.17
C PHE A 322 -12.26 -21.72 -1.56
N ASP A 323 -11.33 -22.57 -1.99
CA ASP A 323 -11.34 -23.20 -3.31
C ASP A 323 -10.75 -24.61 -3.22
N GLY A 324 -11.42 -25.57 -3.87
CA GLY A 324 -10.94 -26.95 -3.93
C GLY A 324 -10.80 -27.68 -2.60
N GLY A 325 -11.38 -27.16 -1.51
CA GLY A 325 -11.26 -27.76 -0.17
C GLY A 325 -10.24 -27.05 0.74
N ASP A 326 -9.48 -26.09 0.21
CA ASP A 326 -8.42 -25.38 0.93
C ASP A 326 -8.71 -23.88 1.08
N PHE A 327 -8.16 -23.28 2.15
CA PHE A 327 -8.12 -21.85 2.30
C PHE A 327 -7.01 -21.25 1.45
N MET A 328 -7.39 -20.28 0.61
CA MET A 328 -6.49 -19.53 -0.25
C MET A 328 -6.45 -18.07 0.22
N ARG A 329 -5.41 -17.32 -0.16
CA ARG A 329 -5.36 -15.88 0.12
C ARG A 329 -6.63 -15.17 -0.33
N HIS A 330 -6.95 -14.06 0.28
CA HIS A 330 -8.03 -13.19 -0.20
C HIS A 330 -7.73 -12.69 -1.62
N ARG A 331 -8.75 -12.62 -2.47
CA ARG A 331 -8.57 -12.37 -3.92
C ARG A 331 -8.25 -10.92 -4.28
N SER A 332 -8.50 -9.97 -3.37
CA SER A 332 -8.21 -8.56 -3.62
C SER A 332 -6.71 -8.29 -3.70
N ASN A 333 -6.29 -7.50 -4.70
CA ASN A 333 -4.91 -7.07 -4.88
C ASN A 333 -4.74 -5.57 -4.62
N CYS A 334 -5.78 -4.79 -4.79
CA CYS A 334 -5.77 -3.33 -4.62
C CYS A 334 -7.18 -2.83 -4.31
N GLN A 335 -7.29 -1.57 -3.93
CA GLN A 335 -8.54 -0.93 -3.56
C GLN A 335 -8.51 0.54 -3.99
N CYS A 336 -9.66 1.08 -4.34
CA CYS A 336 -9.91 2.52 -4.33
C CYS A 336 -11.27 2.80 -3.69
N ASN A 337 -11.44 3.99 -3.17
CA ASN A 337 -12.74 4.51 -2.74
C ASN A 337 -13.38 5.22 -3.94
N PHE A 338 -14.64 4.88 -4.20
CA PHE A 338 -15.39 5.38 -5.35
C PHE A 338 -16.78 5.86 -4.94
#